data_a36a4208643600892ca8dc8b405efbf8
#
_entry.id   a36a4208643600892ca8dc8b405efbf8
#
_cell.length_a   1.000
_cell.length_b   1.000
_cell.length_c   1.000
_cell.angle_alpha   90.00
_cell.angle_beta   90.00
_cell.angle_gamma   90.00
#
_symmetry.space_group_name_H-M   'P 1'
#
loop_
_entity.id
_entity.type
_entity.pdbx_description
1 polymer ?
#
loop_
_entity_poly.entity_id
_entity_poly.type
_entity_poly.pdbx_seq_one_letter_code
_entity_poly.pdbx_strand_id
1 'polypeptide(L)'
;MRFNGLGVKTPDTKAIIKTIIENNKGLDDVLFLGGEPCLFLDELLECVTELKNKTELKVFVTTAMPKNCYDEKDKFHKLLSILDGLNISAQHYNETIADKIRRTESKYDRQSFYRSLPFKEKIRINLNIVNPFLHTKEDLINCLSHYDKMGFNSIKLSEIQHGKDVYVSFADVFEIEMKSAYSIGCQSYLNMDKIIKGFSTPVLLKRSCFLCEKSLKATIADGIKVIAKLFKKAKNKYGVVYGNGTLTKGWV
;
A
#
# COMPACT_ATOMS: atom_id res chain seq x y z
N MET A 1 1.41 11.62 -9.40
CA MET A 1 1.88 12.69 -8.52
C MET A 1 3.17 13.23 -9.11
N ARG A 2 3.23 14.46 -9.58
CA ARG A 2 4.48 15.08 -10.04
C ARG A 2 5.23 15.54 -8.79
N PHE A 3 6.38 14.98 -8.50
CA PHE A 3 7.33 15.57 -7.57
C PHE A 3 7.95 16.79 -8.25
N ASN A 4 7.34 17.95 -8.07
CA ASN A 4 7.88 19.19 -8.56
C ASN A 4 9.15 19.51 -7.76
N GLY A 5 10.32 19.23 -8.33
CA GLY A 5 11.57 19.90 -8.04
C GLY A 5 12.16 19.89 -6.62
N LEU A 6 11.53 19.20 -5.67
CA LEU A 6 12.15 18.94 -4.38
C LEU A 6 13.12 17.78 -4.57
N GLY A 7 14.40 18.07 -4.59
CA GLY A 7 15.45 17.06 -4.63
C GLY A 7 15.19 16.00 -3.58
N VAL A 8 15.43 14.73 -3.94
CA VAL A 8 15.32 13.60 -3.02
C VAL A 8 16.34 13.85 -1.91
N LYS A 9 15.86 14.29 -0.72
CA LYS A 9 16.71 14.49 0.44
C LYS A 9 16.79 13.19 1.21
N THR A 10 18.00 12.83 1.65
CA THR A 10 18.21 11.73 2.59
C THR A 10 17.37 11.97 3.84
N PRO A 11 16.60 10.97 4.30
CA PRO A 11 15.83 11.10 5.53
C PRO A 11 16.72 11.32 6.75
N ASP A 12 16.25 12.13 7.70
CA ASP A 12 16.89 12.26 9.00
C ASP A 12 16.43 11.11 9.91
N THR A 13 17.14 9.99 9.84
CA THR A 13 16.87 8.77 10.60
C THR A 13 16.74 9.04 12.11
N LYS A 14 17.63 9.82 12.67
CA LYS A 14 17.64 10.12 14.12
C LYS A 14 16.40 10.89 14.52
N ALA A 15 16.03 11.91 13.75
CA ALA A 15 14.83 12.69 14.01
C ALA A 15 13.56 11.84 13.87
N ILE A 16 13.48 10.98 12.84
CA ILE A 16 12.35 10.06 12.63
C ILE A 16 12.21 9.09 13.80
N ILE A 17 13.28 8.40 14.17
CA ILE A 17 13.31 7.42 15.27
C ILE A 17 12.90 8.09 16.60
N LYS A 18 13.51 9.23 16.92
CA LYS A 18 13.19 10.01 18.12
C LYS A 18 11.70 10.35 18.17
N THR A 19 11.18 10.92 17.10
CA THR A 19 9.77 11.33 17.02
C THR A 19 8.81 10.15 17.20
N ILE A 20 9.08 8.99 16.57
CA ILE A 20 8.25 7.80 16.72
C ILE A 20 8.30 7.29 18.17
N ILE A 21 9.49 7.16 18.77
CA ILE A 21 9.66 6.66 20.14
C ILE A 21 8.95 7.57 21.15
N GLU A 22 9.06 8.89 21.01
CA GLU A 22 8.43 9.84 21.93
C GLU A 22 6.89 9.87 21.81
N ASN A 23 6.34 9.43 20.67
CA ASN A 23 4.92 9.51 20.37
C ASN A 23 4.23 8.15 20.18
N ASN A 24 4.89 7.02 20.51
CA ASN A 24 4.38 5.68 20.23
C ASN A 24 3.27 5.22 21.20
N LYS A 25 2.99 5.95 22.26
CA LYS A 25 2.02 5.54 23.28
C LYS A 25 0.61 5.34 22.70
N GLY A 26 0.16 4.08 22.71
CA GLY A 26 -1.14 3.66 22.20
C GLY A 26 -1.17 3.47 20.68
N LEU A 27 0.00 3.32 20.04
CA LEU A 27 0.15 2.85 18.68
C LEU A 27 0.48 1.36 18.68
N ASP A 28 -0.05 0.63 17.71
CA ASP A 28 0.21 -0.80 17.51
C ASP A 28 1.27 -1.03 16.43
N ASP A 29 1.36 -0.12 15.46
CA ASP A 29 2.23 -0.29 14.30
C ASP A 29 2.77 1.03 13.73
N VAL A 30 3.82 0.90 12.92
CA VAL A 30 4.40 1.94 12.07
C VAL A 30 4.46 1.43 10.64
N LEU A 31 4.03 2.26 9.70
CA LEU A 31 4.10 1.99 8.27
C LEU A 31 5.01 3.01 7.58
N PHE A 32 6.16 2.57 7.10
CA PHE A 32 7.00 3.37 6.21
C PHE A 32 6.39 3.40 4.81
N LEU A 33 6.00 4.58 4.36
CA LEU A 33 5.42 4.81 3.03
C LEU A 33 5.67 6.25 2.59
N GLY A 34 5.36 6.55 1.32
CA GLY A 34 5.53 7.89 0.78
C GLY A 34 6.89 8.07 0.12
N GLY A 35 6.93 8.76 -1.03
CA GLY A 35 8.06 8.64 -1.92
C GLY A 35 8.33 7.18 -2.28
N GLU A 36 9.55 6.73 -2.07
CA GLU A 36 9.93 5.33 -2.16
C GLU A 36 10.94 5.02 -1.03
N PRO A 37 10.49 4.40 0.08
CA PRO A 37 11.36 4.17 1.23
C PRO A 37 12.61 3.36 0.92
N CYS A 38 12.51 2.39 0.01
CA CYS A 38 13.61 1.53 -0.35
C CYS A 38 14.68 2.19 -1.25
N LEU A 39 14.53 3.47 -1.63
CA LEU A 39 15.65 4.24 -2.21
C LEU A 39 16.75 4.53 -1.18
N PHE A 40 16.43 4.45 0.10
CA PHE A 40 17.29 4.72 1.24
C PHE A 40 17.37 3.48 2.14
N LEU A 41 17.94 2.37 1.60
CA LEU A 41 17.94 1.07 2.29
C LEU A 41 18.74 1.10 3.59
N ASP A 42 19.83 1.86 3.66
CA ASP A 42 20.64 1.95 4.88
C ASP A 42 19.89 2.67 5.99
N GLU A 43 19.31 3.82 5.66
CA GLU A 43 18.53 4.62 6.59
C GLU A 43 17.25 3.90 7.03
N LEU A 44 16.60 3.19 6.10
CA LEU A 44 15.41 2.39 6.40
C LEU A 44 15.76 1.21 7.34
N LEU A 45 16.86 0.51 7.06
CA LEU A 45 17.34 -0.60 7.90
C LEU A 45 17.71 -0.12 9.30
N GLU A 46 18.38 1.05 9.42
CA GLU A 46 18.68 1.69 10.70
C GLU A 46 17.39 2.00 11.45
N CYS A 47 16.43 2.69 10.83
CA CYS A 47 15.15 3.03 11.44
C CYS A 47 14.41 1.79 11.96
N VAL A 48 14.27 0.77 11.12
CA VAL A 48 13.55 -0.46 11.50
C VAL A 48 14.25 -1.18 12.64
N THR A 49 15.57 -1.31 12.57
CA THR A 49 16.37 -1.97 13.62
C THR A 49 16.21 -1.26 14.96
N GLU A 50 16.35 0.06 14.98
CA GLU A 50 16.23 0.85 16.21
C GLU A 50 14.81 0.80 16.80
N LEU A 51 13.77 0.87 15.95
CA LEU A 51 12.37 0.76 16.41
C LEU A 51 12.10 -0.62 17.00
N LYS A 52 12.56 -1.70 16.36
CA LYS A 52 12.39 -3.07 16.85
C LYS A 52 13.14 -3.30 18.17
N ASN A 53 14.27 -2.64 18.37
CA ASN A 53 15.05 -2.75 19.63
C ASN A 53 14.46 -1.93 20.79
N LYS A 54 13.76 -0.82 20.49
CA LYS A 54 13.33 0.16 21.50
C LYS A 54 11.83 0.20 21.73
N THR A 55 11.03 -0.51 20.92
CA THR A 55 9.57 -0.49 21.00
C THR A 55 8.98 -1.86 20.68
N GLU A 56 7.74 -2.10 21.11
CA GLU A 56 6.93 -3.27 20.71
C GLU A 56 6.12 -3.03 19.43
N LEU A 57 6.36 -1.94 18.71
CA LEU A 57 5.63 -1.61 17.49
C LEU A 57 5.88 -2.64 16.39
N LYS A 58 4.81 -3.02 15.70
CA LYS A 58 4.93 -3.74 14.44
C LYS A 58 5.38 -2.77 13.35
N VAL A 59 6.33 -3.18 12.54
CA VAL A 59 6.93 -2.33 11.50
C VAL A 59 6.63 -2.87 10.12
N PHE A 60 5.98 -2.05 9.32
CA PHE A 60 5.60 -2.37 7.94
C PHE A 60 6.26 -1.39 6.96
N VAL A 61 6.50 -1.85 5.73
CA VAL A 61 7.01 -1.03 4.63
C VAL A 61 6.12 -1.20 3.41
N THR A 62 5.87 -0.10 2.68
CA THR A 62 5.28 -0.15 1.34
C THR A 62 6.30 0.36 0.33
N THR A 63 6.60 -0.45 -0.68
CA THR A 63 7.61 -0.16 -1.70
C THR A 63 7.14 -0.52 -3.11
N ALA A 64 7.62 0.19 -4.11
CA ALA A 64 7.52 -0.19 -5.52
C ALA A 64 8.69 -1.11 -5.96
N MET A 65 9.56 -1.50 -5.03
CA MET A 65 10.76 -2.31 -5.28
C MET A 65 11.68 -1.66 -6.31
N PRO A 66 12.35 -0.55 -5.96
CA PRO A 66 13.32 0.09 -6.84
C PRO A 66 14.54 -0.80 -7.07
N LYS A 67 15.36 -0.46 -8.09
CA LYS A 67 16.49 -1.30 -8.54
C LYS A 67 17.49 -1.61 -7.42
N ASN A 68 17.71 -0.70 -6.49
CA ASN A 68 18.62 -0.93 -5.36
C ASN A 68 18.19 -2.06 -4.43
N CYS A 69 16.89 -2.40 -4.30
CA CYS A 69 16.46 -3.62 -3.60
C CYS A 69 17.03 -4.88 -4.26
N TYR A 70 17.20 -4.84 -5.57
CA TYR A 70 17.75 -5.92 -6.36
C TYR A 70 19.29 -5.92 -6.32
N ASP A 71 19.91 -4.76 -6.48
CA ASP A 71 21.37 -4.59 -6.48
C ASP A 71 21.97 -4.88 -5.10
N GLU A 72 21.26 -4.53 -4.01
CA GLU A 72 21.65 -4.73 -2.62
C GLU A 72 20.82 -5.84 -1.94
N LYS A 73 20.67 -6.95 -2.65
CA LYS A 73 19.76 -8.06 -2.28
C LYS A 73 19.94 -8.53 -0.83
N ASP A 74 21.17 -8.70 -0.37
CA ASP A 74 21.45 -9.20 0.98
C ASP A 74 20.97 -8.22 2.06
N LYS A 75 21.18 -6.91 1.82
CA LYS A 75 20.69 -5.85 2.70
C LYS A 75 19.17 -5.82 2.73
N PHE A 76 18.54 -5.94 1.56
CA PHE A 76 17.08 -6.00 1.46
C PHE A 76 16.50 -7.24 2.15
N HIS A 77 17.15 -8.41 2.03
CA HIS A 77 16.74 -9.62 2.73
C HIS A 77 16.91 -9.48 4.26
N LYS A 78 17.96 -8.80 4.72
CA LYS A 78 18.14 -8.47 6.15
C LYS A 78 17.01 -7.55 6.62
N LEU A 79 16.67 -6.51 5.88
CA LEU A 79 15.52 -5.66 6.18
C LEU A 79 14.22 -6.50 6.28
N LEU A 80 13.94 -7.33 5.29
CA LEU A 80 12.73 -8.16 5.25
C LEU A 80 12.65 -9.15 6.43
N SER A 81 13.79 -9.66 6.91
CA SER A 81 13.81 -10.58 8.04
C SER A 81 13.29 -9.96 9.34
N ILE A 82 13.53 -8.66 9.55
CA ILE A 82 13.15 -7.93 10.77
C ILE A 82 11.81 -7.20 10.68
N LEU A 83 11.27 -7.02 9.46
CA LEU A 83 9.93 -6.45 9.26
C LEU A 83 8.83 -7.40 9.74
N ASP A 84 7.72 -6.84 10.20
CA ASP A 84 6.47 -7.59 10.44
C ASP A 84 5.66 -7.75 9.16
N GLY A 85 5.85 -6.90 8.17
CA GLY A 85 5.25 -7.07 6.85
C GLY A 85 5.77 -6.09 5.79
N LEU A 86 5.74 -6.56 4.55
CA LEU A 86 6.11 -5.81 3.36
C LEU A 86 4.93 -5.73 2.38
N ASN A 87 4.61 -4.53 1.93
CA ASN A 87 3.63 -4.31 0.87
C ASN A 87 4.38 -3.96 -0.43
N ILE A 88 4.27 -4.79 -1.44
CA ILE A 88 4.87 -4.54 -2.76
C ILE A 88 3.82 -3.95 -3.69
N SER A 89 4.03 -2.73 -4.18
CA SER A 89 3.21 -2.10 -5.21
C SER A 89 3.60 -2.64 -6.59
N ALA A 90 3.17 -3.86 -6.90
CA ALA A 90 3.61 -4.59 -8.08
C ALA A 90 3.02 -4.04 -9.39
N GLN A 91 1.79 -3.48 -9.34
CA GLN A 91 1.01 -2.93 -10.45
C GLN A 91 0.51 -3.99 -11.43
N HIS A 92 1.39 -4.75 -12.08
CA HIS A 92 1.04 -5.78 -13.06
C HIS A 92 2.16 -6.83 -13.15
N TYR A 93 1.82 -8.09 -13.53
CA TYR A 93 2.81 -9.14 -13.72
C TYR A 93 3.61 -9.00 -15.02
N ASN A 94 3.02 -8.40 -16.05
CA ASN A 94 3.73 -8.04 -17.27
C ASN A 94 4.54 -6.78 -17.04
N GLU A 95 5.87 -6.86 -17.15
CA GLU A 95 6.78 -5.75 -16.85
C GLU A 95 6.54 -4.52 -17.73
N THR A 96 6.27 -4.73 -19.02
CA THR A 96 5.98 -3.62 -19.95
C THR A 96 4.73 -2.85 -19.53
N ILE A 97 3.68 -3.55 -19.08
CA ILE A 97 2.46 -2.92 -18.58
C ILE A 97 2.73 -2.25 -17.23
N ALA A 98 3.44 -2.92 -16.34
CA ALA A 98 3.80 -2.35 -15.04
C ALA A 98 4.60 -1.04 -15.19
N ASP A 99 5.52 -0.99 -16.15
CA ASP A 99 6.31 0.21 -16.45
C ASP A 99 5.46 1.34 -17.03
N LYS A 100 4.51 1.02 -17.92
CA LYS A 100 3.53 2.01 -18.41
C LYS A 100 2.70 2.61 -17.27
N ILE A 101 2.21 1.78 -16.34
CA ILE A 101 1.44 2.25 -15.17
C ILE A 101 2.30 3.14 -14.28
N ARG A 102 3.56 2.78 -14.06
CA ARG A 102 4.51 3.55 -13.24
C ARG A 102 5.10 4.75 -13.94
N ARG A 103 5.02 4.80 -15.27
CA ARG A 103 5.71 5.78 -16.14
C ARG A 103 7.23 5.73 -15.94
N THR A 104 7.76 4.52 -15.88
CA THR A 104 9.20 4.24 -15.73
C THR A 104 9.61 3.14 -16.70
N GLU A 105 10.89 3.00 -16.94
CA GLU A 105 11.46 1.86 -17.66
C GLU A 105 12.28 1.02 -16.69
N SER A 106 11.90 -0.23 -16.54
CA SER A 106 12.65 -1.17 -15.72
C SER A 106 13.75 -1.83 -16.55
N LYS A 107 14.94 -1.86 -15.99
CA LYS A 107 16.10 -2.55 -16.58
C LYS A 107 16.43 -3.84 -15.83
N TYR A 108 15.47 -4.43 -15.11
CA TYR A 108 15.65 -5.65 -14.33
C TYR A 108 14.36 -6.46 -14.25
N ASP A 109 14.49 -7.78 -14.11
CA ASP A 109 13.38 -8.72 -14.01
C ASP A 109 12.82 -8.74 -12.58
N ARG A 110 11.79 -7.92 -12.33
CA ARG A 110 11.11 -7.88 -11.03
C ARG A 110 10.43 -9.18 -10.69
N GLN A 111 9.87 -9.88 -11.69
CA GLN A 111 9.09 -11.10 -11.43
C GLN A 111 9.99 -12.23 -10.93
N SER A 112 11.18 -12.40 -11.52
CA SER A 112 12.18 -13.34 -11.02
C SER A 112 12.65 -12.96 -9.62
N PHE A 113 12.83 -11.67 -9.35
CA PHE A 113 13.20 -11.20 -8.02
C PHE A 113 12.09 -11.48 -7.00
N TYR A 114 10.83 -11.21 -7.32
CA TYR A 114 9.70 -11.51 -6.43
C TYR A 114 9.61 -13.00 -6.10
N ARG A 115 9.85 -13.89 -7.09
CA ARG A 115 9.88 -15.33 -6.85
C ARG A 115 10.98 -15.75 -5.89
N SER A 116 12.14 -15.08 -5.93
CA SER A 116 13.31 -15.37 -5.09
C SER A 116 13.23 -14.80 -3.68
N LEU A 117 12.26 -13.96 -3.34
CA LEU A 117 12.16 -13.34 -2.03
C LEU A 117 11.92 -14.39 -0.93
N PRO A 118 12.65 -14.32 0.19
CA PRO A 118 12.36 -15.09 1.40
C PRO A 118 11.17 -14.49 2.16
N PHE A 119 10.70 -15.17 3.20
CA PHE A 119 9.66 -14.71 4.12
C PHE A 119 8.37 -14.25 3.41
N LYS A 120 7.92 -15.03 2.45
CA LYS A 120 6.74 -14.71 1.62
C LYS A 120 5.46 -14.55 2.43
N GLU A 121 5.39 -15.20 3.59
CA GLU A 121 4.31 -15.09 4.58
C GLU A 121 4.18 -13.68 5.18
N LYS A 122 5.20 -12.83 5.04
CA LYS A 122 5.16 -11.42 5.45
C LYS A 122 4.83 -10.47 4.29
N ILE A 123 4.75 -10.97 3.06
CA ILE A 123 4.65 -10.13 1.86
C ILE A 123 3.21 -10.06 1.36
N ARG A 124 2.72 -8.83 1.15
CA ARG A 124 1.47 -8.54 0.46
C ARG A 124 1.74 -7.90 -0.89
N ILE A 125 1.11 -8.40 -1.93
CA ILE A 125 1.11 -7.78 -3.26
C ILE A 125 -0.03 -6.78 -3.36
N ASN A 126 0.26 -5.54 -3.74
CA ASN A 126 -0.73 -4.50 -4.01
C ASN A 126 -0.85 -4.29 -5.52
N LEU A 127 -2.08 -4.38 -6.02
CA LEU A 127 -2.47 -4.14 -7.40
C LEU A 127 -3.52 -3.04 -7.45
N ASN A 128 -3.35 -2.07 -8.34
CA ASN A 128 -4.37 -1.06 -8.60
C ASN A 128 -5.20 -1.46 -9.81
N ILE A 129 -6.51 -1.51 -9.63
CA ILE A 129 -7.45 -1.69 -10.75
C ILE A 129 -7.48 -0.36 -11.50
N VAL A 130 -7.08 -0.37 -12.77
CA VAL A 130 -6.84 0.86 -13.55
C VAL A 130 -7.05 0.64 -15.04
N ASN A 131 -7.86 1.48 -15.65
CA ASN A 131 -8.04 1.53 -17.11
C ASN A 131 -6.84 2.23 -17.77
N PRO A 132 -6.29 1.75 -18.90
CA PRO A 132 -6.73 0.56 -19.68
C PRO A 132 -5.93 -0.72 -19.33
N PHE A 133 -5.22 -0.79 -18.23
CA PHE A 133 -4.18 -1.81 -18.01
C PHE A 133 -4.64 -3.01 -17.18
N LEU A 134 -5.42 -2.79 -16.13
CA LEU A 134 -5.93 -3.84 -15.26
C LEU A 134 -7.40 -3.51 -14.97
N HIS A 135 -8.29 -3.80 -15.91
CA HIS A 135 -9.66 -3.29 -15.89
C HIS A 135 -10.71 -4.30 -16.35
N THR A 136 -10.30 -5.44 -16.91
CA THR A 136 -11.21 -6.53 -17.25
C THR A 136 -11.14 -7.64 -16.23
N LYS A 137 -12.19 -8.47 -16.17
CA LYS A 137 -12.23 -9.66 -15.32
C LYS A 137 -11.09 -10.63 -15.66
N GLU A 138 -10.81 -10.79 -16.95
CA GLU A 138 -9.74 -11.68 -17.44
C GLU A 138 -8.35 -11.16 -17.00
N ASP A 139 -8.05 -9.87 -17.19
CA ASP A 139 -6.79 -9.27 -16.75
C ASP A 139 -6.57 -9.44 -15.25
N LEU A 140 -7.62 -9.21 -14.44
CA LEU A 140 -7.57 -9.37 -13.01
C LEU A 140 -7.31 -10.82 -12.60
N ILE A 141 -8.03 -11.78 -13.19
CA ILE A 141 -7.85 -13.21 -12.92
C ILE A 141 -6.43 -13.68 -13.32
N ASN A 142 -5.94 -13.25 -14.47
CA ASN A 142 -4.57 -13.57 -14.93
C ASN A 142 -3.53 -13.00 -13.97
N CYS A 143 -3.71 -11.76 -13.54
CA CYS A 143 -2.80 -11.12 -12.60
C CYS A 143 -2.82 -11.79 -11.21
N LEU A 144 -3.99 -12.12 -10.70
CA LEU A 144 -4.16 -12.86 -9.45
C LEU A 144 -3.53 -14.25 -9.52
N SER A 145 -3.80 -15.00 -10.59
CA SER A 145 -3.25 -16.35 -10.82
C SER A 145 -1.72 -16.35 -10.86
N HIS A 146 -1.14 -15.30 -11.43
CA HIS A 146 0.31 -15.16 -11.49
C HIS A 146 0.92 -15.01 -10.09
N TYR A 147 0.37 -14.11 -9.26
CA TYR A 147 0.90 -13.85 -7.91
C TYR A 147 0.51 -14.94 -6.89
N ASP A 148 -0.63 -15.61 -7.07
CA ASP A 148 -1.03 -16.74 -6.24
C ASP A 148 0.02 -17.87 -6.27
N LYS A 149 0.56 -18.19 -7.46
CA LYS A 149 1.63 -19.18 -7.65
C LYS A 149 2.94 -18.83 -6.96
N MET A 150 3.12 -17.60 -6.52
CA MET A 150 4.34 -17.17 -5.82
C MET A 150 4.31 -17.42 -4.31
N GLY A 151 3.14 -17.72 -3.73
CA GLY A 151 2.97 -18.07 -2.32
C GLY A 151 3.12 -16.91 -1.34
N PHE A 152 2.70 -15.70 -1.73
CA PHE A 152 2.66 -14.55 -0.84
C PHE A 152 1.54 -14.64 0.19
N ASN A 153 1.65 -13.87 1.28
CA ASN A 153 0.66 -13.83 2.36
C ASN A 153 -0.73 -13.40 1.88
N SER A 154 -0.81 -12.38 1.04
CA SER A 154 -2.07 -11.88 0.52
C SER A 154 -1.89 -11.02 -0.72
N ILE A 155 -2.95 -10.89 -1.51
CA ILE A 155 -3.02 -9.97 -2.64
C ILE A 155 -4.09 -8.92 -2.34
N LYS A 156 -3.74 -7.64 -2.42
CA LYS A 156 -4.68 -6.54 -2.27
C LYS A 156 -4.97 -5.90 -3.63
N LEU A 157 -6.22 -5.94 -4.03
CA LEU A 157 -6.74 -5.13 -5.13
C LEU A 157 -7.19 -3.78 -4.58
N SER A 158 -6.90 -2.69 -5.27
CA SER A 158 -7.33 -1.35 -4.87
C SER A 158 -7.99 -0.65 -6.05
N GLU A 159 -9.22 -0.18 -5.85
CA GLU A 159 -9.80 0.85 -6.71
C GLU A 159 -9.05 2.16 -6.47
N ILE A 160 -8.72 2.90 -7.52
CA ILE A 160 -8.02 4.19 -7.40
C ILE A 160 -9.01 5.32 -7.09
N GLN A 161 -8.59 6.27 -6.24
CA GLN A 161 -9.44 7.40 -5.83
C GLN A 161 -9.45 8.57 -6.81
N HIS A 162 -8.36 8.76 -7.56
CA HIS A 162 -8.15 9.93 -8.39
C HIS A 162 -7.96 9.55 -9.85
N GLY A 163 -8.56 10.34 -10.74
CA GLY A 163 -8.46 10.14 -12.19
C GLY A 163 -9.69 9.45 -12.76
N LYS A 164 -10.74 10.24 -13.06
CA LYS A 164 -12.01 9.74 -13.61
C LYS A 164 -11.81 8.84 -14.84
N ASP A 165 -10.85 9.19 -15.69
CA ASP A 165 -10.60 8.51 -16.96
C ASP A 165 -9.91 7.14 -16.79
N VAL A 166 -9.30 6.90 -15.64
CA VAL A 166 -8.59 5.65 -15.33
C VAL A 166 -9.25 4.84 -14.21
N TYR A 167 -10.33 5.38 -13.61
CA TYR A 167 -11.08 4.69 -12.56
C TYR A 167 -11.86 3.51 -13.13
N VAL A 168 -11.81 2.40 -12.41
CA VAL A 168 -12.57 1.19 -12.69
C VAL A 168 -13.22 0.73 -11.40
N SER A 169 -14.53 0.49 -11.44
CA SER A 169 -15.25 -0.13 -10.34
C SER A 169 -15.06 -1.64 -10.37
N PHE A 170 -14.67 -2.22 -9.26
CA PHE A 170 -14.62 -3.67 -9.13
C PHE A 170 -15.99 -4.34 -9.35
N ALA A 171 -17.07 -3.66 -8.95
CA ALA A 171 -18.42 -4.15 -9.16
C ALA A 171 -18.76 -4.30 -10.63
N ASP A 172 -18.35 -3.34 -11.45
CA ASP A 172 -18.60 -3.37 -12.89
C ASP A 172 -17.80 -4.50 -13.55
N VAL A 173 -16.54 -4.70 -13.13
CA VAL A 173 -15.67 -5.75 -13.66
C VAL A 173 -16.21 -7.16 -13.37
N PHE A 174 -16.77 -7.38 -12.18
CA PHE A 174 -17.27 -8.69 -11.74
C PHE A 174 -18.80 -8.82 -11.81
N GLU A 175 -19.49 -7.82 -12.38
CA GLU A 175 -20.96 -7.82 -12.54
C GLU A 175 -21.71 -8.07 -11.22
N ILE A 176 -21.21 -7.48 -10.13
CA ILE A 176 -21.74 -7.70 -8.78
C ILE A 176 -22.76 -6.60 -8.45
N GLU A 177 -23.96 -6.99 -8.04
CA GLU A 177 -24.92 -6.06 -7.45
C GLU A 177 -24.38 -5.46 -6.15
N MET A 178 -24.09 -4.16 -6.19
CA MET A 178 -23.46 -3.45 -5.09
C MET A 178 -24.41 -2.93 -4.01
N LYS A 179 -25.69 -3.25 -4.07
CA LYS A 179 -26.71 -2.76 -3.10
C LYS A 179 -26.34 -3.02 -1.63
N SER A 180 -25.68 -4.14 -1.34
CA SER A 180 -25.24 -4.50 -0.01
C SER A 180 -23.90 -3.90 0.42
N ALA A 181 -23.08 -3.46 -0.53
CA ALA A 181 -21.73 -2.98 -0.24
C ALA A 181 -21.67 -1.48 0.08
N TYR A 182 -22.69 -0.71 -0.27
CA TYR A 182 -22.78 0.72 0.08
C TYR A 182 -23.02 0.97 1.60
N SER A 183 -23.46 -0.02 2.35
CA SER A 183 -23.58 0.08 3.80
C SER A 183 -22.27 0.00 4.57
N ILE A 184 -21.20 -0.46 3.90
CA ILE A 184 -19.87 -0.58 4.46
C ILE A 184 -19.04 0.56 3.87
N GLY A 185 -18.69 1.55 4.64
CA GLY A 185 -18.07 2.82 4.20
C GLY A 185 -16.97 2.70 3.12
N CYS A 186 -16.73 3.78 2.40
CA CYS A 186 -15.89 3.87 1.19
C CYS A 186 -14.41 3.43 1.32
N GLN A 187 -13.94 3.07 2.49
CA GLN A 187 -12.57 2.60 2.73
C GLN A 187 -12.53 1.21 3.39
N SER A 188 -13.59 0.41 3.23
CA SER A 188 -13.61 -0.92 3.78
C SER A 188 -12.79 -1.90 2.96
N TYR A 189 -12.10 -2.80 3.66
CA TYR A 189 -11.51 -3.99 3.05
C TYR A 189 -12.59 -5.07 3.00
N LEU A 190 -12.79 -5.64 1.80
CA LEU A 190 -13.66 -6.78 1.59
C LEU A 190 -12.81 -8.03 1.36
N ASN A 191 -13.13 -9.10 2.06
CA ASN A 191 -12.57 -10.41 1.73
C ASN A 191 -13.27 -10.92 0.47
N MET A 192 -12.46 -11.21 -0.55
CA MET A 192 -12.94 -11.57 -1.88
C MET A 192 -13.07 -13.07 -2.10
N ASP A 193 -12.70 -13.91 -1.13
CA ASP A 193 -12.69 -15.38 -1.28
C ASP A 193 -14.06 -15.96 -1.65
N LYS A 194 -15.15 -15.24 -1.33
CA LYS A 194 -16.51 -15.62 -1.73
C LYS A 194 -16.85 -15.26 -3.17
N ILE A 195 -16.17 -14.26 -3.74
CA ILE A 195 -16.45 -13.69 -5.05
C ILE A 195 -15.46 -14.23 -6.08
N ILE A 196 -14.19 -14.28 -5.70
CA ILE A 196 -13.09 -14.79 -6.53
C ILE A 196 -12.66 -16.13 -5.92
N LYS A 197 -13.06 -17.24 -6.56
CA LYS A 197 -12.73 -18.60 -6.09
C LYS A 197 -11.51 -19.15 -6.84
N GLY A 198 -10.85 -20.13 -6.22
CA GLY A 198 -9.77 -20.89 -6.86
C GLY A 198 -8.37 -20.37 -6.62
N PHE A 199 -8.20 -19.43 -5.69
CA PHE A 199 -6.89 -18.93 -5.26
C PHE A 199 -6.56 -19.46 -3.87
N SER A 200 -5.30 -19.86 -3.65
CA SER A 200 -4.77 -20.26 -2.35
C SER A 200 -4.39 -19.06 -1.50
N THR A 201 -3.97 -17.97 -2.15
CA THR A 201 -3.59 -16.71 -1.49
C THR A 201 -4.84 -15.87 -1.22
N PRO A 202 -5.06 -15.39 0.02
CA PRO A 202 -6.18 -14.51 0.34
C PRO A 202 -6.19 -13.23 -0.51
N VAL A 203 -7.34 -12.93 -1.12
CA VAL A 203 -7.54 -11.72 -1.93
C VAL A 203 -8.38 -10.71 -1.17
N LEU A 204 -7.85 -9.51 -0.99
CA LEU A 204 -8.48 -8.40 -0.30
C LEU A 204 -8.79 -7.27 -1.29
N LEU A 205 -10.00 -6.73 -1.27
CA LEU A 205 -10.37 -5.56 -2.04
C LEU A 205 -10.41 -4.32 -1.14
N LYS A 206 -9.60 -3.31 -1.49
CA LYS A 206 -9.76 -1.95 -0.96
C LYS A 206 -10.62 -1.15 -1.92
N ARG A 207 -11.82 -0.83 -1.51
CA ARG A 207 -12.72 0.02 -2.27
C ARG A 207 -12.34 1.49 -2.13
N SER A 208 -12.42 2.20 -3.24
CA SER A 208 -12.32 3.66 -3.29
C SER A 208 -13.47 4.14 -4.17
N CYS A 209 -14.45 4.78 -3.58
CA CYS A 209 -15.60 5.25 -4.32
C CYS A 209 -15.33 6.66 -4.87
N PHE A 210 -15.13 6.77 -6.18
CA PHE A 210 -15.03 8.07 -6.87
C PHE A 210 -16.30 8.93 -6.67
N LEU A 211 -17.46 8.31 -6.55
CA LEU A 211 -18.74 8.98 -6.30
C LEU A 211 -18.81 9.60 -4.89
N CYS A 212 -18.08 9.04 -3.91
CA CYS A 212 -18.04 9.59 -2.56
C CYS A 212 -17.29 10.93 -2.47
N GLU A 213 -16.38 11.21 -3.39
CA GLU A 213 -15.68 12.50 -3.43
C GLU A 213 -16.64 13.64 -3.81
N LYS A 214 -17.61 13.39 -4.70
CA LYS A 214 -18.69 14.35 -5.03
C LYS A 214 -19.72 14.47 -3.90
N SER A 215 -20.09 13.37 -3.25
CA SER A 215 -21.00 13.38 -2.11
C SER A 215 -20.33 13.92 -0.85
N LEU A 216 -19.02 13.69 -0.63
CA LEU A 216 -18.28 14.33 0.46
C LEU A 216 -18.28 15.86 0.35
N LYS A 217 -18.11 16.42 -0.85
CA LYS A 217 -18.20 17.86 -1.06
C LYS A 217 -19.62 18.41 -0.86
N ALA A 218 -20.65 17.62 -1.17
CA ALA A 218 -22.04 18.00 -0.93
C ALA A 218 -22.48 17.74 0.52
N THR A 219 -21.89 16.76 1.20
CA THR A 219 -22.25 16.31 2.56
C THR A 219 -21.32 16.88 3.62
N ILE A 220 -20.26 17.62 3.24
CA ILE A 220 -19.36 18.27 4.22
C ILE A 220 -20.13 19.27 5.10
N ALA A 221 -21.18 19.91 4.62
CA ALA A 221 -22.03 20.76 5.45
C ALA A 221 -22.80 19.96 6.53
N ASP A 222 -23.30 18.74 6.20
CA ASP A 222 -24.07 17.89 7.13
C ASP A 222 -23.25 16.70 7.68
N GLY A 223 -22.25 16.25 6.96
CA GLY A 223 -21.49 15.03 7.24
C GLY A 223 -20.39 15.17 8.29
N ILE A 224 -19.97 16.39 8.65
CA ILE A 224 -19.00 16.60 9.74
C ILE A 224 -19.49 15.98 11.04
N LYS A 225 -20.80 15.94 11.30
CA LYS A 225 -21.36 15.26 12.47
C LYS A 225 -21.27 13.74 12.39
N VAL A 226 -21.38 13.14 11.20
CA VAL A 226 -21.37 11.67 11.03
C VAL A 226 -19.92 11.17 10.96
N ILE A 227 -19.04 11.85 10.25
CA ILE A 227 -17.61 11.52 10.19
C ILE A 227 -16.97 11.77 11.56
N ALA A 228 -17.27 12.86 12.25
CA ALA A 228 -16.80 13.10 13.61
C ALA A 228 -17.31 12.05 14.60
N LYS A 229 -18.51 11.46 14.39
CA LYS A 229 -19.02 10.35 15.20
C LYS A 229 -18.34 9.02 14.91
N LEU A 230 -17.95 8.76 13.65
CA LEU A 230 -17.18 7.59 13.25
C LEU A 230 -15.71 7.69 13.74
N PHE A 231 -15.10 8.84 13.62
CA PHE A 231 -13.74 9.08 14.16
C PHE A 231 -13.71 9.15 15.70
N LYS A 232 -14.78 9.57 16.38
CA LYS A 232 -14.86 9.47 17.87
C LYS A 232 -14.93 8.02 18.37
N LYS A 233 -15.38 7.05 17.56
CA LYS A 233 -15.34 5.62 17.89
C LYS A 233 -14.05 4.93 17.52
N ALA A 234 -13.30 5.43 16.54
CA ALA A 234 -11.96 4.96 16.23
C ALA A 234 -10.99 5.57 17.27
N LYS A 235 -10.66 4.80 18.29
CA LYS A 235 -9.61 5.15 19.27
C LYS A 235 -8.21 5.24 18.68
N ASN A 236 -8.07 5.06 17.38
CA ASN A 236 -6.78 5.02 16.70
C ASN A 236 -6.30 6.45 16.44
N LYS A 237 -5.44 6.92 17.34
CA LYS A 237 -4.60 8.08 17.09
C LYS A 237 -3.58 7.65 16.04
N TYR A 238 -3.60 8.27 14.86
CA TYR A 238 -2.50 8.12 13.90
C TYR A 238 -1.82 9.46 13.72
N GLY A 239 -0.53 9.42 13.52
CA GLY A 239 0.28 10.57 13.15
C GLY A 239 1.06 10.27 11.87
N VAL A 240 1.48 11.30 11.17
CA VAL A 240 2.38 11.20 10.01
C VAL A 240 3.71 11.84 10.39
N VAL A 241 4.78 11.06 10.34
CA VAL A 241 6.15 11.54 10.54
C VAL A 241 6.80 11.70 9.17
N TYR A 242 7.27 12.89 8.86
CA TYR A 242 7.96 13.19 7.61
C TYR A 242 9.45 12.85 7.70
N GLY A 243 10.15 12.82 6.55
CA GLY A 243 11.56 12.48 6.47
C GLY A 243 12.52 13.38 7.26
N ASN A 244 12.06 14.54 7.71
CA ASN A 244 12.78 15.45 8.60
C ASN A 244 12.40 15.27 10.09
N GLY A 245 11.63 14.24 10.44
CA GLY A 245 11.16 13.99 11.80
C GLY A 245 9.94 14.80 12.24
N THR A 246 9.40 15.70 11.42
CA THR A 246 8.20 16.48 11.78
C THR A 246 6.98 15.57 11.91
N LEU A 247 6.26 15.66 13.04
CA LEU A 247 5.01 14.94 13.29
C LEU A 247 3.80 15.84 13.01
N THR A 248 2.83 15.31 12.25
CA THR A 248 1.52 15.95 12.04
C THR A 248 0.38 15.00 12.41
N LYS A 249 -0.78 15.57 12.72
CA LYS A 249 -2.01 14.78 12.96
C LYS A 249 -2.75 14.60 11.63
N GLY A 250 -2.29 13.65 10.84
CA GLY A 250 -2.87 13.34 9.52
C GLY A 250 -2.03 13.84 8.35
N TRP A 251 -2.52 13.59 7.13
CA TRP A 251 -1.88 14.02 5.90
C TRP A 251 -2.13 15.51 5.65
N VAL A 252 -1.08 16.27 5.39
CA VAL A 252 -1.12 17.69 4.98
C VAL A 252 -1.07 17.79 3.47
#